data_4a98c973333fddbf23c00e235c92c5a9
#
_entry.id   4a98c973333fddbf23c00e235c92c5a9
#
_cell.length_a   1.000
_cell.length_b   1.000
_cell.length_c   1.000
_cell.angle_alpha   90.00
_cell.angle_beta   90.00
_cell.angle_gamma   90.00
#
_symmetry.space_group_name_H-M   'P 1'
#
loop_
_entity.id
_entity.type
_entity.pdbx_description
1 polymer ?
#
loop_
_entity_poly.entity_id
_entity_poly.type
_entity_poly.pdbx_seq_one_letter_code
_entity_poly.pdbx_strand_id
1 'polypeptide(L)'
;MSDSRKAYDEKFGENENKWETTSTKAPNFSESQLDFKVTFPVISEEFVNIQKEQLELFSKKMMDYGLGNIALGGNLENEDDVNYALQGIQIRINDKINRLKNLLKNGKSYVESESIEDTLIDISNYGIIGLLLGRKKWK
;
A
#
# COMPACT_ATOMS: atom_id res chain seq x y z
N MET A 1 -8.96 -26.90 -7.33
CA MET A 1 -8.42 -25.53 -7.38
C MET A 1 -9.40 -24.67 -8.15
N SER A 2 -9.64 -23.45 -7.67
CA SER A 2 -10.47 -22.50 -8.43
C SER A 2 -9.75 -22.08 -9.72
N ASP A 3 -10.49 -21.77 -10.79
CA ASP A 3 -9.92 -21.30 -12.06
C ASP A 3 -9.02 -20.08 -11.89
N SER A 4 -9.34 -19.23 -10.90
CA SER A 4 -8.53 -18.05 -10.55
C SER A 4 -7.13 -18.42 -10.05
N ARG A 5 -6.98 -19.50 -9.30
CA ARG A 5 -5.68 -19.96 -8.78
C ARG A 5 -4.85 -20.60 -9.88
N LYS A 6 -5.50 -21.35 -10.75
CA LYS A 6 -4.84 -21.95 -11.92
C LYS A 6 -4.31 -20.89 -12.87
N ALA A 7 -5.11 -19.85 -13.14
CA ALA A 7 -4.70 -18.70 -13.95
C ALA A 7 -3.57 -17.90 -13.28
N TYR A 8 -3.56 -17.81 -11.95
CA TYR A 8 -2.48 -17.17 -11.21
C TYR A 8 -1.19 -17.98 -11.28
N ASP A 9 -1.25 -19.30 -11.08
CA ASP A 9 -0.11 -20.19 -11.12
C ASP A 9 0.49 -20.28 -12.54
N GLU A 10 -0.35 -20.32 -13.59
CA GLU A 10 0.11 -20.24 -14.99
C GLU A 10 0.80 -18.91 -15.34
N LYS A 11 0.40 -17.82 -14.71
CA LYS A 11 0.93 -16.48 -14.97
C LYS A 11 2.14 -16.12 -14.11
N PHE A 12 2.25 -16.69 -12.91
CA PHE A 12 3.23 -16.32 -11.89
C PHE A 12 3.99 -17.49 -11.28
N GLY A 13 3.57 -18.72 -11.53
CA GLY A 13 4.06 -19.95 -10.85
C GLY A 13 5.51 -20.31 -11.09
N GLU A 14 6.14 -19.77 -12.14
CA GLU A 14 7.56 -19.97 -12.45
C GLU A 14 8.44 -18.75 -12.18
N ASN A 15 7.86 -17.68 -11.65
CA ASN A 15 8.60 -16.46 -11.41
C ASN A 15 9.10 -16.45 -9.95
N GLU A 16 10.43 -16.61 -9.77
CA GLU A 16 11.08 -16.53 -8.46
C GLU A 16 10.90 -15.15 -7.80
N ASN A 17 10.48 -14.14 -8.56
CA ASN A 17 10.23 -12.80 -8.05
C ASN A 17 8.75 -12.60 -7.67
N LYS A 18 8.44 -12.86 -6.41
CA LYS A 18 7.10 -12.66 -5.81
C LYS A 18 6.55 -11.21 -5.92
N TRP A 19 7.34 -10.27 -6.41
CA TRP A 19 7.01 -8.85 -6.46
C TRP A 19 6.73 -8.31 -7.87
N GLU A 20 6.93 -9.08 -8.93
CA GLU A 20 6.73 -8.60 -10.29
C GLU A 20 5.26 -8.55 -10.70
N THR A 21 4.87 -7.44 -11.32
CA THR A 21 3.61 -7.30 -12.04
C THR A 21 3.87 -6.95 -13.50
N THR A 22 3.15 -7.58 -14.41
CA THR A 22 3.36 -7.48 -15.87
C THR A 22 2.47 -6.43 -16.54
N SER A 23 1.76 -5.57 -15.82
CA SER A 23 0.81 -4.64 -16.46
C SER A 23 1.46 -3.29 -16.80
N THR A 24 1.63 -3.03 -18.09
CA THR A 24 2.07 -1.75 -18.66
C THR A 24 1.01 -1.03 -19.50
N LYS A 25 -0.22 -1.54 -19.57
CA LYS A 25 -1.31 -0.94 -20.36
C LYS A 25 -2.19 -0.04 -19.52
N ALA A 26 -2.70 1.05 -20.14
CA ALA A 26 -3.72 1.91 -19.58
C ALA A 26 -4.92 1.09 -19.05
N PRO A 27 -5.53 1.47 -17.93
CA PRO A 27 -6.54 0.66 -17.26
C PRO A 27 -7.82 0.63 -18.09
N ASN A 28 -8.00 -0.43 -18.87
CA ASN A 28 -9.33 -0.87 -19.20
C ASN A 28 -9.88 -1.53 -17.93
N PHE A 29 -11.04 -1.09 -17.46
CA PHE A 29 -11.71 -1.72 -16.34
C PHE A 29 -11.92 -3.21 -16.66
N SER A 30 -11.49 -4.08 -15.73
CA SER A 30 -11.77 -5.50 -15.83
C SER A 30 -13.26 -5.76 -15.65
N GLU A 31 -13.75 -6.93 -16.08
CA GLU A 31 -15.13 -7.35 -15.87
C GLU A 31 -15.52 -7.23 -14.38
N SER A 32 -14.68 -7.73 -13.48
CA SER A 32 -14.91 -7.62 -12.04
C SER A 32 -14.99 -6.19 -11.51
N GLN A 33 -14.25 -5.24 -12.10
CA GLN A 33 -14.35 -3.83 -11.73
C GLN A 33 -15.66 -3.20 -12.20
N LEU A 34 -16.14 -3.58 -13.39
CA LEU A 34 -17.45 -3.13 -13.91
C LEU A 34 -18.59 -3.69 -13.06
N ASP A 35 -18.54 -4.99 -12.75
CA ASP A 35 -19.53 -5.65 -11.89
C ASP A 35 -19.53 -5.06 -10.49
N PHE A 36 -18.36 -4.77 -9.92
CA PHE A 36 -18.22 -4.09 -8.63
C PHE A 36 -18.89 -2.72 -8.63
N LYS A 37 -18.65 -1.93 -9.68
CA LYS A 37 -19.25 -0.60 -9.81
C LYS A 37 -20.77 -0.65 -9.93
N VAL A 38 -21.31 -1.64 -10.62
CA VAL A 38 -22.76 -1.82 -10.79
C VAL A 38 -23.40 -2.34 -9.51
N THR A 39 -22.77 -3.33 -8.87
CA THR A 39 -23.32 -4.01 -7.69
C THR A 39 -23.21 -3.16 -6.42
N PHE A 40 -22.11 -2.44 -6.26
CA PHE A 40 -21.80 -1.63 -5.07
C PHE A 40 -21.38 -0.21 -5.45
N PRO A 41 -22.26 0.60 -6.03
CA PRO A 41 -21.88 1.90 -6.60
C PRO A 41 -21.29 2.87 -5.58
N VAL A 42 -21.85 2.94 -4.37
CA VAL A 42 -21.37 3.84 -3.31
C VAL A 42 -19.96 3.45 -2.84
N ILE A 43 -19.73 2.17 -2.59
CA ILE A 43 -18.40 1.69 -2.16
C ILE A 43 -17.37 1.89 -3.27
N SER A 44 -17.77 1.60 -4.50
CA SER A 44 -16.88 1.76 -5.68
C SER A 44 -16.46 3.21 -5.90
N GLU A 45 -17.38 4.15 -5.79
CA GLU A 45 -17.08 5.57 -5.91
C GLU A 45 -16.15 6.05 -4.79
N GLU A 46 -16.49 5.73 -3.53
CA GLU A 46 -15.71 6.17 -2.38
C GLU A 46 -14.33 5.54 -2.33
N PHE A 47 -14.18 4.28 -2.75
CA PHE A 47 -12.87 3.63 -2.88
C PHE A 47 -11.92 4.42 -3.79
N VAL A 48 -12.42 4.88 -4.94
CA VAL A 48 -11.64 5.70 -5.88
C VAL A 48 -11.31 7.07 -5.28
N ASN A 49 -12.24 7.68 -4.54
CA ASN A 49 -12.00 8.95 -3.87
C ASN A 49 -10.89 8.82 -2.81
N ILE A 50 -10.95 7.79 -1.98
CA ILE A 50 -9.91 7.49 -0.98
C ILE A 50 -8.55 7.26 -1.66
N GLN A 51 -8.50 6.55 -2.77
CA GLN A 51 -7.24 6.36 -3.52
C GLN A 51 -6.64 7.68 -4.02
N LYS A 52 -7.47 8.62 -4.44
CA LYS A 52 -7.01 9.97 -4.85
C LYS A 52 -6.43 10.74 -3.66
N GLU A 53 -7.09 10.69 -2.51
CA GLU A 53 -6.60 11.30 -1.27
C GLU A 53 -5.28 10.67 -0.82
N GLN A 54 -5.16 9.35 -0.88
CA GLN A 54 -3.91 8.64 -0.60
C GLN A 54 -2.77 9.11 -1.50
N LEU A 55 -3.03 9.22 -2.80
CA LEU A 55 -2.01 9.65 -3.76
C LEU A 55 -1.58 11.08 -3.48
N GLU A 56 -2.52 11.98 -3.19
CA GLU A 56 -2.22 13.37 -2.86
C GLU A 56 -1.33 13.48 -1.61
N LEU A 57 -1.71 12.80 -0.53
CA LEU A 57 -0.93 12.79 0.70
C LEU A 57 0.44 12.13 0.50
N PHE A 58 0.48 11.01 -0.21
CA PHE A 58 1.72 10.30 -0.53
C PHE A 58 2.68 11.20 -1.31
N SER A 59 2.17 11.90 -2.34
CA SER A 59 2.96 12.82 -3.16
C SER A 59 3.58 13.95 -2.33
N LYS A 60 2.82 14.57 -1.45
CA LYS A 60 3.31 15.62 -0.55
C LYS A 60 4.42 15.10 0.37
N LYS A 61 4.18 13.94 1.00
CA LYS A 61 5.19 13.31 1.87
C LYS A 61 6.46 12.92 1.11
N MET A 62 6.32 12.42 -0.13
CA MET A 62 7.48 12.10 -0.96
C MET A 62 8.30 13.32 -1.31
N MET A 63 7.66 14.45 -1.61
CA MET A 63 8.38 15.70 -1.90
C MET A 63 9.08 16.26 -0.65
N ASP A 64 8.52 16.06 0.54
CA ASP A 64 9.10 16.54 1.79
C ASP A 64 10.23 15.63 2.30
N TYR A 65 10.04 14.33 2.26
CA TYR A 65 10.98 13.35 2.87
C TYR A 65 11.98 12.74 1.89
N GLY A 66 11.64 12.64 0.61
CA GLY A 66 12.44 11.91 -0.38
C GLY A 66 12.50 10.41 -0.10
N LEU A 67 13.53 9.76 -0.64
CA LEU A 67 13.67 8.29 -0.57
C LEU A 67 14.33 7.78 0.73
N GLY A 68 15.16 8.60 1.35
CA GLY A 68 16.11 8.19 2.38
C GLY A 68 15.46 7.67 3.67
N ASN A 69 14.30 8.22 4.05
CA ASN A 69 13.62 7.85 5.28
C ASN A 69 13.05 6.41 5.26
N ILE A 70 12.87 5.85 4.08
CA ILE A 70 12.40 4.47 3.88
C ILE A 70 13.57 3.53 3.56
N ALA A 71 14.47 3.96 2.67
CA ALA A 71 15.64 3.18 2.27
C ALA A 71 16.67 3.01 3.40
N LEU A 72 16.67 3.90 4.41
CA LEU A 72 17.57 3.86 5.58
C LEU A 72 19.05 3.77 5.20
N GLY A 73 19.44 4.39 4.09
CA GLY A 73 20.81 4.35 3.56
C GLY A 73 21.19 3.06 2.82
N GLY A 74 20.26 2.12 2.68
CA GLY A 74 20.50 0.84 2.01
C GLY A 74 20.49 0.93 0.48
N ASN A 75 21.12 -0.05 -0.16
CA ASN A 75 21.04 -0.28 -1.59
C ASN A 75 19.85 -1.21 -1.89
N LEU A 76 18.74 -0.65 -2.35
CA LEU A 76 17.51 -1.39 -2.59
C LEU A 76 17.51 -2.33 -3.82
N GLU A 77 18.65 -2.44 -4.51
CA GLU A 77 18.89 -3.54 -5.44
C GLU A 77 19.34 -4.82 -4.72
N ASN A 78 19.81 -4.70 -3.48
CA ASN A 78 20.18 -5.81 -2.61
C ASN A 78 18.97 -6.29 -1.80
N GLU A 79 18.74 -7.60 -1.77
CA GLU A 79 17.58 -8.20 -1.10
C GLU A 79 17.64 -8.02 0.43
N ASP A 80 18.81 -8.09 1.04
CA ASP A 80 18.97 -7.88 2.49
C ASP A 80 18.59 -6.46 2.89
N ASP A 81 18.98 -5.46 2.09
CA ASP A 81 18.63 -4.06 2.34
C ASP A 81 17.12 -3.82 2.11
N VAL A 82 16.52 -4.48 1.12
CA VAL A 82 15.06 -4.46 0.93
C VAL A 82 14.35 -5.08 2.14
N ASN A 83 14.80 -6.22 2.62
CA ASN A 83 14.23 -6.86 3.81
C ASN A 83 14.37 -5.98 5.06
N TYR A 84 15.52 -5.31 5.23
CA TYR A 84 15.71 -4.37 6.32
C TYR A 84 14.76 -3.17 6.24
N ALA A 85 14.58 -2.58 5.05
CA ALA A 85 13.60 -1.51 4.84
C ALA A 85 12.16 -1.98 5.10
N LEU A 86 11.81 -3.21 4.69
CA LEU A 86 10.49 -3.81 4.98
C LEU A 86 10.27 -4.03 6.48
N GLN A 87 11.29 -4.41 7.24
CA GLN A 87 11.20 -4.47 8.71
C GLN A 87 10.91 -3.08 9.29
N GLY A 88 11.53 -2.02 8.76
CA GLY A 88 11.22 -0.64 9.12
C GLY A 88 9.75 -0.29 8.86
N ILE A 89 9.21 -0.70 7.72
CA ILE A 89 7.78 -0.54 7.40
C ILE A 89 6.89 -1.31 8.38
N GLN A 90 7.25 -2.54 8.71
CA GLN A 90 6.53 -3.35 9.70
C GLN A 90 6.44 -2.64 11.06
N ILE A 91 7.53 -2.07 11.54
CA ILE A 91 7.56 -1.32 12.80
C ILE A 91 6.61 -0.12 12.73
N ARG A 92 6.66 0.65 11.65
CA ARG A 92 5.79 1.82 11.45
C ARG A 92 4.30 1.44 11.39
N ILE A 93 3.96 0.36 10.72
CA ILE A 93 2.58 -0.17 10.69
C ILE A 93 2.15 -0.58 12.10
N ASN A 94 3.02 -1.26 12.85
CA ASN A 94 2.72 -1.68 14.21
C ASN A 94 2.45 -0.48 15.14
N ASP A 95 3.23 0.58 15.02
CA ASP A 95 3.01 1.82 15.78
C ASP A 95 1.63 2.44 15.45
N LYS A 96 1.26 2.48 14.17
CA LYS A 96 -0.06 2.97 13.75
C LYS A 96 -1.20 2.08 14.23
N ILE A 97 -1.02 0.75 14.25
CA ILE A 97 -2.00 -0.18 14.81
C ILE A 97 -2.18 0.05 16.32
N ASN A 98 -1.09 0.22 17.07
CA ASN A 98 -1.16 0.51 18.50
C ASN A 98 -1.87 1.83 18.78
N ARG A 99 -1.56 2.85 17.96
CA ARG A 99 -2.27 4.13 18.02
C ARG A 99 -3.77 3.97 17.75
N LEU A 100 -4.14 3.24 16.70
CA LEU A 100 -5.54 2.98 16.34
C LEU A 100 -6.29 2.30 17.50
N LYS A 101 -5.68 1.28 18.13
CA LYS A 101 -6.26 0.62 19.32
C LYS A 101 -6.55 1.62 20.45
N ASN A 102 -5.61 2.52 20.72
CA ASN A 102 -5.76 3.52 21.77
C ASN A 102 -6.83 4.56 21.43
N LEU A 103 -6.87 5.03 20.19
CA LEU A 103 -7.87 5.99 19.72
C LEU A 103 -9.28 5.40 19.79
N LEU A 104 -9.46 4.16 19.39
CA LEU A 104 -10.76 3.46 19.47
C LEU A 104 -11.19 3.22 20.91
N LYS A 105 -10.25 2.92 21.81
CA LYS A 105 -10.53 2.73 23.25
C LYS A 105 -10.89 4.03 23.95
N ASN A 106 -10.18 5.12 23.65
CA ASN A 106 -10.31 6.39 24.36
C ASN A 106 -11.36 7.33 23.76
N GLY A 107 -11.77 7.08 22.51
CA GLY A 107 -12.79 7.86 21.80
C GLY A 107 -12.35 9.28 21.38
N LYS A 108 -11.09 9.67 21.62
CA LYS A 108 -10.54 10.97 21.22
C LYS A 108 -9.05 10.92 20.95
N SER A 109 -8.59 11.82 20.09
CA SER A 109 -7.17 12.11 19.87
C SER A 109 -6.77 13.40 20.60
N TYR A 110 -5.62 13.39 21.26
CA TYR A 110 -5.02 14.60 21.85
C TYR A 110 -4.12 15.35 20.87
N VAL A 111 -3.74 14.71 19.77
CA VAL A 111 -2.95 15.32 18.71
C VAL A 111 -3.89 15.66 17.55
N GLU A 112 -4.11 16.95 17.32
CA GLU A 112 -5.12 17.45 16.37
C GLU A 112 -4.89 16.97 14.92
N SER A 113 -3.63 16.83 14.51
CA SER A 113 -3.26 16.43 13.14
C SER A 113 -3.23 14.92 12.91
N GLU A 114 -3.67 14.12 13.85
CA GLU A 114 -3.55 12.66 13.80
C GLU A 114 -4.85 11.96 14.22
N SER A 115 -5.86 12.05 13.37
CA SER A 115 -7.16 11.38 13.54
C SER A 115 -7.08 9.87 13.32
N ILE A 116 -8.19 9.16 13.59
CA ILE A 116 -8.36 7.76 13.20
C ILE A 116 -8.22 7.60 11.68
N GLU A 117 -8.81 8.50 10.92
CA GLU A 117 -8.75 8.51 9.45
C GLU A 117 -7.32 8.67 8.94
N ASP A 118 -6.56 9.65 9.46
CA ASP A 118 -5.14 9.83 9.12
C ASP A 118 -4.33 8.57 9.43
N THR A 119 -4.61 7.93 10.55
CA THR A 119 -3.94 6.69 10.95
C THR A 119 -4.22 5.56 9.97
N LEU A 120 -5.46 5.40 9.51
CA LEU A 120 -5.86 4.38 8.53
C LEU A 120 -5.24 4.65 7.16
N ILE A 121 -5.22 5.89 6.70
CA ILE A 121 -4.57 6.30 5.45
C ILE A 121 -3.06 6.01 5.53
N ASP A 122 -2.41 6.32 6.63
CA ASP A 122 -0.99 6.02 6.83
C ASP A 122 -0.69 4.53 6.77
N ILE A 123 -1.49 3.68 7.43
CA ILE A 123 -1.35 2.22 7.35
C ILE A 123 -1.46 1.74 5.90
N SER A 124 -2.45 2.24 5.17
CA SER A 124 -2.67 1.90 3.77
C SER A 124 -1.49 2.34 2.88
N ASN A 125 -0.98 3.54 3.08
CA ASN A 125 0.19 4.05 2.35
C ASN A 125 1.46 3.27 2.66
N TYR A 126 1.67 2.81 3.90
CA TYR A 126 2.79 1.93 4.22
C TYR A 126 2.70 0.59 3.49
N GLY A 127 1.50 0.06 3.28
CA GLY A 127 1.30 -1.12 2.43
C GLY A 127 1.77 -0.89 0.99
N ILE A 128 1.43 0.26 0.40
CA ILE A 128 1.90 0.66 -0.94
C ILE A 128 3.43 0.80 -0.97
N ILE A 129 4.03 1.45 0.03
CA ILE A 129 5.48 1.59 0.15
C ILE A 129 6.15 0.21 0.21
N GLY A 130 5.61 -0.71 1.00
CA GLY A 130 6.11 -2.09 1.07
C GLY A 130 6.11 -2.78 -0.28
N LEU A 131 5.06 -2.61 -1.08
CA LEU A 131 4.99 -3.13 -2.45
C LEU A 131 6.02 -2.48 -3.37
N LEU A 132 6.22 -1.16 -3.27
CA LEU A 132 7.24 -0.44 -4.04
C LEU A 132 8.65 -0.93 -3.72
N LEU A 133 8.95 -1.17 -2.44
CA LEU A 133 10.21 -1.76 -2.00
C LEU A 133 10.41 -3.16 -2.57
N GLY A 134 9.44 -4.04 -2.37
CA GLY A 134 9.52 -5.42 -2.82
C GLY A 134 9.61 -5.57 -4.34
N ARG A 135 8.98 -4.67 -5.09
CA ARG A 135 9.06 -4.61 -6.56
C ARG A 135 10.30 -3.84 -7.06
N LYS A 136 11.20 -3.41 -6.19
CA LYS A 136 12.40 -2.60 -6.52
C LYS A 136 12.06 -1.33 -7.31
N LYS A 137 10.95 -0.68 -6.93
CA LYS A 137 10.44 0.55 -7.56
C LYS A 137 10.58 1.79 -6.66
N TRP A 138 11.22 1.65 -5.52
CA TRP A 138 11.53 2.76 -4.62
C TRP A 138 12.83 3.45 -5.08
N LYS A 139 12.74 4.22 -6.17
CA LYS A 139 13.86 4.93 -6.80
C LYS A 139 13.40 6.10 -7.66
#